data_2f45d91fe2cd7c1f31066b1bc710cf0c
#
_entry.id   2f45d91fe2cd7c1f31066b1bc710cf0c
#
_cell.length_a   1.000
_cell.length_b   1.000
_cell.length_c   1.000
_cell.angle_alpha   90.00
_cell.angle_beta   90.00
_cell.angle_gamma   90.00
#
_symmetry.space_group_name_H-M   'P 1'
#
loop_
_entity.id
_entity.type
_entity.pdbx_description
1 polymer ?
#
loop_
_entity_poly.entity_id
_entity_poly.type
_entity_poly.pdbx_seq_one_letter_code
_entity_poly.pdbx_strand_id
1 'polypeptide(L)'
;ALTAVHMACEQLRQGRCEMAMAGGVTVMITPDGFIGFSQAGMLSPDGRCAAFAASANGFVRGEGAGIVLLKPLTQALADGNPIHGVILGSSLNQDGHTNGISLPCPEAQARLVVDACADAGIDPVKIGYVEAHGTGTAVGDPIEATALSHALCGDRSPEAPLPMGSVKSNLGHLETAAGVVGLIKGLLVLKYGQIPASLHFDAPSEHIDFAALKLRVPTAMESFPKTDGQRMVGVNS
;
A
#
# COMPACT_ATOMS: atom_id res chain seq x y z
N ALA A 1 -10.64 0.95 4.05
CA ALA A 1 -10.93 1.45 2.69
C ALA A 1 -10.68 0.40 1.61
N LEU A 2 -9.53 -0.30 1.58
CA LEU A 2 -9.29 -1.33 0.53
C LEU A 2 -10.28 -2.47 0.60
N THR A 3 -10.73 -2.87 1.79
CA THR A 3 -11.82 -3.85 1.96
C THR A 3 -13.09 -3.40 1.22
N ALA A 4 -13.47 -2.14 1.33
CA ALA A 4 -14.63 -1.61 0.61
C ALA A 4 -14.42 -1.61 -0.90
N VAL A 5 -13.20 -1.30 -1.37
CA VAL A 5 -12.83 -1.37 -2.79
C VAL A 5 -12.92 -2.82 -3.30
N HIS A 6 -12.34 -3.78 -2.57
CA HIS A 6 -12.42 -5.21 -2.90
C HIS A 6 -13.88 -5.69 -3.02
N MET A 7 -14.69 -5.40 -2.01
CA MET A 7 -16.12 -5.77 -2.02
C MET A 7 -16.87 -5.13 -3.19
N ALA A 8 -16.56 -3.88 -3.53
CA ALA A 8 -17.15 -3.21 -4.68
C ALA A 8 -16.75 -3.90 -6.00
N CYS A 9 -15.48 -4.28 -6.16
CA CYS A 9 -15.02 -5.05 -7.32
C CYS A 9 -15.77 -6.38 -7.46
N GLU A 10 -15.96 -7.11 -6.34
CA GLU A 10 -16.70 -8.36 -6.34
C GLU A 10 -18.18 -8.18 -6.76
N GLN A 11 -18.86 -7.13 -6.28
CA GLN A 11 -20.23 -6.84 -6.68
C GLN A 11 -20.32 -6.52 -8.19
N LEU A 12 -19.36 -5.75 -8.72
CA LEU A 12 -19.28 -5.42 -10.14
C LEU A 12 -19.00 -6.67 -11.00
N ARG A 13 -18.01 -7.52 -10.59
CA ARG A 13 -17.68 -8.78 -11.27
C ARG A 13 -18.86 -9.75 -11.33
N GLN A 14 -19.68 -9.77 -10.28
CA GLN A 14 -20.88 -10.61 -10.19
C GLN A 14 -22.11 -10.01 -10.92
N GLY A 15 -21.97 -8.84 -11.52
CA GLY A 15 -23.06 -8.15 -12.21
C GLY A 15 -24.20 -7.66 -11.29
N ARG A 16 -23.94 -7.53 -9.99
CA ARG A 16 -24.95 -7.08 -9.01
C ARG A 16 -25.16 -5.56 -9.03
N CYS A 17 -24.24 -4.83 -9.59
CA CYS A 17 -24.35 -3.40 -9.85
C CYS A 17 -23.54 -3.03 -11.10
N GLU A 18 -23.91 -1.92 -11.75
CA GLU A 18 -23.24 -1.41 -12.94
C GLU A 18 -22.08 -0.47 -12.59
N MET A 19 -22.15 0.14 -11.40
CA MET A 19 -21.19 1.11 -10.92
C MET A 19 -21.18 1.09 -9.39
N ALA A 20 -20.03 1.32 -8.77
CA ALA A 20 -19.89 1.35 -7.32
C ALA A 20 -18.99 2.51 -6.88
N MET A 21 -19.33 3.15 -5.78
CA MET A 21 -18.43 4.07 -5.06
C MET A 21 -17.87 3.36 -3.83
N ALA A 22 -16.56 3.44 -3.65
CA ALA A 22 -15.89 2.87 -2.50
C ALA A 22 -14.82 3.83 -1.97
N GLY A 23 -14.61 3.84 -0.67
CA GLY A 23 -13.63 4.74 -0.07
C GLY A 23 -13.57 4.62 1.44
N GLY A 24 -13.06 5.65 2.07
CA GLY A 24 -12.95 5.77 3.52
C GLY A 24 -12.80 7.22 3.95
N VAL A 25 -13.12 7.45 5.21
CA VAL A 25 -12.99 8.76 5.86
C VAL A 25 -12.48 8.58 7.28
N THR A 26 -11.61 9.47 7.71
CA THR A 26 -11.16 9.59 9.10
C THR A 26 -11.30 11.02 9.55
N VAL A 27 -12.03 11.23 10.63
CA VAL A 27 -12.21 12.51 11.30
C VAL A 27 -11.98 12.30 12.81
N MET A 28 -11.07 13.09 13.38
CA MET A 28 -10.66 12.97 14.79
C MET A 28 -11.33 14.05 15.63
N ILE A 29 -12.52 13.76 16.14
CA ILE A 29 -13.34 14.73 16.88
C ILE A 29 -12.91 14.84 18.34
N THR A 30 -12.33 13.77 18.91
CA THR A 30 -11.91 13.70 20.30
C THR A 30 -10.44 13.30 20.45
N PRO A 31 -9.79 13.61 21.58
CA PRO A 31 -8.41 13.22 21.84
C PRO A 31 -8.23 11.72 22.19
N ASP A 32 -9.30 10.97 22.41
CA ASP A 32 -9.24 9.59 22.94
C ASP A 32 -8.35 8.67 22.14
N GLY A 33 -8.42 8.75 20.80
CA GLY A 33 -7.57 7.96 19.93
C GLY A 33 -6.09 8.32 20.06
N PHE A 34 -5.76 9.61 20.24
CA PHE A 34 -4.37 10.03 20.50
C PHE A 34 -3.88 9.51 21.86
N ILE A 35 -4.72 9.61 22.89
CA ILE A 35 -4.39 9.11 24.22
C ILE A 35 -4.16 7.60 24.17
N GLY A 36 -5.08 6.84 23.58
CA GLY A 36 -4.98 5.39 23.50
C GLY A 36 -3.74 4.91 22.73
N PHE A 37 -3.47 5.44 21.53
CA PHE A 37 -2.28 5.07 20.76
C PHE A 37 -0.97 5.54 21.38
N SER A 38 -0.98 6.70 22.08
CA SER A 38 0.16 7.17 22.84
C SER A 38 0.47 6.25 24.02
N GLN A 39 -0.54 5.84 24.78
CA GLN A 39 -0.37 4.89 25.89
C GLN A 39 0.12 3.51 25.41
N ALA A 40 -0.30 3.11 24.21
CA ALA A 40 0.18 1.89 23.55
C ALA A 40 1.59 2.01 22.96
N GLY A 41 2.22 3.19 23.02
CA GLY A 41 3.56 3.42 22.48
C GLY A 41 3.61 3.34 20.93
N MET A 42 2.49 3.59 20.25
CA MET A 42 2.39 3.44 18.79
C MET A 42 2.62 4.74 18.01
N LEU A 43 2.46 5.90 18.68
CA LEU A 43 2.65 7.20 18.02
C LEU A 43 4.13 7.62 18.03
N SER A 44 4.57 8.19 16.91
CA SER A 44 5.89 8.77 16.79
C SER A 44 6.01 10.04 17.65
N PRO A 45 6.98 10.10 18.56
CA PRO A 45 7.26 11.32 19.32
C PRO A 45 7.80 12.46 18.45
N ASP A 46 8.33 12.14 17.26
CA ASP A 46 8.89 13.10 16.32
C ASP A 46 7.83 13.71 15.39
N GLY A 47 6.57 13.27 15.51
CA GLY A 47 5.47 13.76 14.70
C GLY A 47 5.59 13.43 13.21
N ARG A 48 6.18 12.27 12.84
CA ARG A 48 6.44 11.86 11.46
C ARG A 48 6.26 10.36 11.28
N CYS A 49 5.78 9.96 10.10
CA CYS A 49 5.84 8.57 9.65
C CYS A 49 7.14 8.39 8.83
N ALA A 50 8.19 7.88 9.45
CA ALA A 50 9.47 7.58 8.81
C ALA A 50 9.45 6.14 8.26
N ALA A 51 8.63 5.89 7.23
CA ALA A 51 8.40 4.55 6.70
C ALA A 51 9.70 3.88 6.24
N PHE A 52 9.99 2.69 6.77
CA PHE A 52 11.17 1.85 6.47
C PHE A 52 12.53 2.45 6.83
N ALA A 53 12.55 3.60 7.50
CA ALA A 53 13.78 4.31 7.87
C ALA A 53 14.36 3.81 9.20
N ALA A 54 15.64 4.08 9.44
CA ALA A 54 16.29 3.84 10.72
C ALA A 54 15.66 4.63 11.88
N SER A 55 15.06 5.79 11.57
CA SER A 55 14.35 6.65 12.53
C SER A 55 12.89 6.24 12.76
N ALA A 56 12.42 5.10 12.21
CA ALA A 56 11.07 4.60 12.40
C ALA A 56 10.79 4.30 13.88
N ASN A 57 9.90 5.08 14.50
CA ASN A 57 9.60 4.99 15.94
C ASN A 57 8.10 5.10 16.27
N GLY A 58 7.25 4.93 15.27
CA GLY A 58 5.80 5.03 15.38
C GLY A 58 5.19 5.78 14.22
N PHE A 59 3.87 5.89 14.22
CA PHE A 59 3.14 6.61 13.17
C PHE A 59 2.55 7.93 13.69
N VAL A 60 2.11 8.75 12.75
CA VAL A 60 1.33 9.97 13.02
C VAL A 60 -0.08 9.76 12.50
N ARG A 61 -1.08 10.10 13.29
CA ARG A 61 -2.48 10.07 12.86
C ARG A 61 -2.75 11.22 11.89
N GLY A 62 -3.53 10.94 10.86
CA GLY A 62 -3.98 11.93 9.88
C GLY A 62 -5.49 11.90 9.69
N GLU A 63 -6.07 13.00 9.27
CA GLU A 63 -7.47 13.12 8.86
C GLU A 63 -7.59 13.23 7.34
N GLY A 64 -8.72 12.77 6.81
CA GLY A 64 -9.02 12.92 5.40
C GLY A 64 -10.06 11.95 4.92
N ALA A 65 -10.43 12.11 3.66
CA ALA A 65 -11.37 11.24 2.96
C ALA A 65 -10.89 10.99 1.53
N GLY A 66 -11.20 9.81 1.01
CA GLY A 66 -11.00 9.46 -0.38
C GLY A 66 -12.12 8.56 -0.87
N ILE A 67 -12.57 8.78 -2.10
CA ILE A 67 -13.58 7.97 -2.76
C ILE A 67 -13.12 7.69 -4.18
N VAL A 68 -13.28 6.44 -4.62
CA VAL A 68 -13.10 6.03 -6.00
C VAL A 68 -14.42 5.57 -6.58
N LEU A 69 -14.65 5.89 -7.86
CA LEU A 69 -15.76 5.39 -8.65
C LEU A 69 -15.25 4.23 -9.49
N LEU A 70 -15.91 3.09 -9.37
CA LEU A 70 -15.56 1.84 -10.03
C LEU A 70 -16.65 1.44 -11.02
N LYS A 71 -16.24 0.92 -12.20
CA LYS A 71 -17.12 0.47 -13.25
C LYS A 71 -16.44 -0.67 -14.04
N PRO A 72 -17.17 -1.63 -14.59
CA PRO A 72 -16.56 -2.63 -15.47
C PRO A 72 -15.86 -1.94 -16.65
N LEU A 73 -14.64 -2.40 -16.97
CA LEU A 73 -13.80 -1.78 -18.00
C LEU A 73 -14.50 -1.70 -19.35
N THR A 74 -15.18 -2.77 -19.76
CA THR A 74 -15.93 -2.83 -21.03
C THR A 74 -17.01 -1.74 -21.10
N GLN A 75 -17.74 -1.52 -19.99
CA GLN A 75 -18.78 -0.51 -19.92
C GLN A 75 -18.18 0.90 -19.87
N ALA A 76 -17.07 1.09 -19.11
CA ALA A 76 -16.41 2.39 -19.05
C ALA A 76 -15.87 2.83 -20.42
N LEU A 77 -15.35 1.89 -21.21
CA LEU A 77 -14.91 2.14 -22.58
C LEU A 77 -16.10 2.46 -23.51
N ALA A 78 -17.19 1.69 -23.42
CA ALA A 78 -18.39 1.93 -24.23
C ALA A 78 -19.02 3.31 -23.97
N ASP A 79 -18.98 3.75 -22.70
CA ASP A 79 -19.55 5.04 -22.28
C ASP A 79 -18.56 6.22 -22.47
N GLY A 80 -17.34 5.98 -22.94
CA GLY A 80 -16.31 7.00 -23.12
C GLY A 80 -15.85 7.64 -21.81
N ASN A 81 -15.93 6.93 -20.69
CA ASN A 81 -15.52 7.46 -19.39
C ASN A 81 -13.98 7.60 -19.28
N PRO A 82 -13.48 8.64 -18.59
CA PRO A 82 -12.07 8.74 -18.30
C PRO A 82 -11.63 7.59 -17.34
N ILE A 83 -10.60 6.84 -17.73
CA ILE A 83 -10.08 5.71 -16.96
C ILE A 83 -8.73 6.11 -16.38
N HIS A 84 -8.61 6.14 -15.05
CA HIS A 84 -7.37 6.48 -14.35
C HIS A 84 -6.47 5.26 -14.13
N GLY A 85 -7.06 4.08 -14.08
CA GLY A 85 -6.37 2.80 -13.94
C GLY A 85 -7.37 1.65 -13.92
N VAL A 86 -6.87 0.43 -14.01
CA VAL A 86 -7.68 -0.80 -13.97
C VAL A 86 -7.23 -1.62 -12.77
N ILE A 87 -8.16 -2.01 -11.91
CA ILE A 87 -7.90 -2.98 -10.84
C ILE A 87 -7.89 -4.36 -11.48
N LEU A 88 -6.72 -4.98 -11.57
CA LEU A 88 -6.55 -6.29 -12.16
C LEU A 88 -6.98 -7.40 -11.22
N GLY A 89 -6.62 -7.29 -9.94
CA GLY A 89 -6.96 -8.24 -8.91
C GLY A 89 -6.92 -7.60 -7.53
N SER A 90 -7.52 -8.28 -6.56
CA SER A 90 -7.51 -7.86 -5.15
C SER A 90 -7.79 -9.04 -4.22
N SER A 91 -7.23 -9.03 -3.03
CA SER A 91 -7.43 -10.05 -2.02
C SER A 91 -7.62 -9.45 -0.63
N LEU A 92 -8.29 -10.19 0.23
CA LEU A 92 -8.45 -9.92 1.66
C LEU A 92 -8.12 -11.18 2.45
N ASN A 93 -7.44 -11.02 3.58
CA ASN A 93 -7.31 -12.08 4.57
C ASN A 93 -7.33 -11.53 6.00
N GLN A 94 -7.06 -12.39 6.96
CA GLN A 94 -6.88 -12.07 8.36
C GLN A 94 -5.58 -12.73 8.86
N ASP A 95 -4.87 -12.05 9.76
CA ASP A 95 -3.63 -12.56 10.36
C ASP A 95 -3.85 -13.85 11.17
N GLY A 96 -5.07 -14.06 11.66
CA GLY A 96 -5.40 -15.20 12.51
C GLY A 96 -4.81 -15.05 13.91
N HIS A 97 -4.26 -16.18 14.45
CA HIS A 97 -3.62 -16.18 15.75
C HIS A 97 -2.20 -15.61 15.65
N THR A 98 -1.92 -14.57 16.44
CA THR A 98 -0.58 -13.96 16.57
C THR A 98 -0.17 -13.88 18.05
N ASN A 99 1.09 -13.59 18.33
CA ASN A 99 1.63 -13.45 19.70
C ASN A 99 1.17 -12.14 20.40
N GLY A 100 0.35 -11.34 19.76
CA GLY A 100 -0.21 -10.10 20.30
C GLY A 100 -1.03 -9.36 19.26
N ILE A 101 -2.06 -8.65 19.70
CA ILE A 101 -3.02 -7.96 18.82
C ILE A 101 -2.38 -6.92 17.88
N SER A 102 -1.22 -6.39 18.28
CA SER A 102 -0.47 -5.40 17.50
C SER A 102 0.65 -6.00 16.65
N LEU A 103 0.83 -7.34 16.69
CA LEU A 103 1.89 -8.01 15.94
C LEU A 103 1.30 -8.61 14.65
N PRO A 104 1.72 -8.13 13.47
CA PRO A 104 1.27 -8.68 12.20
C PRO A 104 1.88 -10.08 11.95
N CYS A 105 1.19 -10.87 11.12
CA CYS A 105 1.63 -12.19 10.69
C CYS A 105 2.33 -12.11 9.33
N PRO A 106 3.65 -12.32 9.24
CA PRO A 106 4.40 -12.20 7.98
C PRO A 106 3.87 -13.16 6.90
N GLU A 107 3.53 -14.40 7.29
CA GLU A 107 3.03 -15.42 6.37
C GLU A 107 1.64 -15.07 5.82
N ALA A 108 0.78 -14.49 6.65
CA ALA A 108 -0.54 -14.01 6.22
C ALA A 108 -0.41 -12.85 5.24
N GLN A 109 0.47 -11.88 5.53
CA GLN A 109 0.74 -10.76 4.62
C GLN A 109 1.33 -11.23 3.29
N ALA A 110 2.31 -12.13 3.30
CA ALA A 110 2.88 -12.66 2.07
C ALA A 110 1.82 -13.40 1.23
N ARG A 111 1.00 -14.23 1.86
CA ARG A 111 -0.11 -14.96 1.20
C ARG A 111 -1.12 -14.00 0.60
N LEU A 112 -1.51 -12.94 1.30
CA LEU A 112 -2.42 -11.91 0.79
C LEU A 112 -1.93 -11.34 -0.54
N VAL A 113 -0.64 -11.01 -0.64
CA VAL A 113 -0.06 -10.44 -1.85
C VAL A 113 0.01 -11.46 -2.98
N VAL A 114 0.37 -12.72 -2.67
CA VAL A 114 0.35 -13.83 -3.64
C VAL A 114 -1.06 -14.06 -4.18
N ASP A 115 -2.06 -14.11 -3.31
CA ASP A 115 -3.47 -14.30 -3.69
C ASP A 115 -3.98 -13.16 -4.56
N ALA A 116 -3.57 -11.91 -4.28
CA ALA A 116 -3.92 -10.76 -5.12
C ALA A 116 -3.29 -10.84 -6.52
N CYS A 117 -2.04 -11.28 -6.62
CA CYS A 117 -1.37 -11.52 -7.91
C CYS A 117 -2.04 -12.67 -8.69
N ALA A 118 -2.44 -13.73 -8.00
CA ALA A 118 -3.16 -14.86 -8.60
C ALA A 118 -4.54 -14.43 -9.13
N ASP A 119 -5.31 -13.66 -8.34
CA ASP A 119 -6.61 -13.08 -8.78
C ASP A 119 -6.43 -12.17 -10.00
N ALA A 120 -5.33 -11.42 -10.06
CA ALA A 120 -4.99 -10.57 -11.19
C ALA A 120 -4.49 -11.35 -12.43
N GLY A 121 -4.08 -12.59 -12.27
CA GLY A 121 -3.45 -13.40 -13.33
C GLY A 121 -2.12 -12.82 -13.81
N ILE A 122 -1.35 -12.18 -12.94
CA ILE A 122 -0.08 -11.51 -13.28
C ILE A 122 1.11 -12.23 -12.67
N ASP A 123 2.26 -12.11 -13.36
CA ASP A 123 3.55 -12.44 -12.80
C ASP A 123 3.97 -11.32 -11.81
N PRO A 124 4.25 -11.63 -10.53
CA PRO A 124 4.64 -10.65 -9.53
C PRO A 124 5.84 -9.77 -9.93
N VAL A 125 6.76 -10.29 -10.73
CA VAL A 125 7.94 -9.55 -11.20
C VAL A 125 7.59 -8.33 -12.06
N LYS A 126 6.39 -8.31 -12.66
CA LYS A 126 5.89 -7.20 -13.49
C LYS A 126 5.43 -5.98 -12.67
N ILE A 127 5.26 -6.13 -11.36
CA ILE A 127 4.94 -4.99 -10.49
C ILE A 127 6.17 -4.08 -10.43
N GLY A 128 6.02 -2.84 -10.88
CA GLY A 128 7.12 -1.87 -10.95
C GLY A 128 7.21 -0.95 -9.73
N TYR A 129 6.20 -0.89 -8.88
CA TYR A 129 6.17 -0.10 -7.65
C TYR A 129 5.15 -0.67 -6.67
N VAL A 130 5.44 -0.59 -5.38
CA VAL A 130 4.48 -0.91 -4.31
C VAL A 130 4.23 0.31 -3.45
N GLU A 131 2.98 0.70 -3.36
CA GLU A 131 2.49 1.57 -2.29
C GLU A 131 2.20 0.69 -1.08
N ALA A 132 3.09 0.71 -0.11
CA ALA A 132 3.07 -0.15 1.05
C ALA A 132 2.20 0.42 2.18
N HIS A 133 1.88 -0.40 3.16
CA HIS A 133 1.29 0.06 4.41
C HIS A 133 2.23 1.05 5.12
N GLY A 134 3.51 0.68 5.33
CA GLY A 134 4.61 1.58 5.67
C GLY A 134 4.27 2.64 6.70
N THR A 135 4.00 2.24 7.94
CA THR A 135 3.58 3.15 9.01
C THR A 135 4.74 3.86 9.71
N GLY A 136 5.96 3.40 9.51
CA GLY A 136 7.13 3.90 10.24
C GLY A 136 7.25 3.29 11.63
N THR A 137 6.82 2.05 11.81
CA THR A 137 6.95 1.32 13.07
C THR A 137 8.13 0.36 13.04
N ALA A 138 8.89 0.31 14.13
CA ALA A 138 10.10 -0.51 14.23
C ALA A 138 9.84 -2.02 14.02
N VAL A 139 8.63 -2.49 14.28
CA VAL A 139 8.25 -3.90 14.13
C VAL A 139 7.48 -4.16 12.84
N GLY A 140 6.53 -3.30 12.50
CA GLY A 140 5.64 -3.52 11.35
C GLY A 140 6.37 -3.42 10.02
N ASP A 141 7.22 -2.41 9.85
CA ASP A 141 7.90 -2.16 8.59
C ASP A 141 8.84 -3.32 8.15
N PRO A 142 9.67 -3.94 9.04
CA PRO A 142 10.46 -5.10 8.67
C PRO A 142 9.63 -6.33 8.29
N ILE A 143 8.51 -6.54 8.99
CA ILE A 143 7.58 -7.65 8.70
C ILE A 143 6.96 -7.46 7.31
N GLU A 144 6.45 -6.27 7.03
CA GLU A 144 5.88 -5.95 5.72
C GLU A 144 6.92 -6.07 4.60
N ALA A 145 8.12 -5.51 4.77
CA ALA A 145 9.19 -5.62 3.78
C ALA A 145 9.54 -7.08 3.48
N THR A 146 9.63 -7.93 4.49
CA THR A 146 9.87 -9.37 4.33
C THR A 146 8.74 -10.03 3.57
N ALA A 147 7.48 -9.75 3.92
CA ALA A 147 6.31 -10.32 3.26
C ALA A 147 6.22 -9.90 1.78
N LEU A 148 6.45 -8.62 1.48
CA LEU A 148 6.47 -8.09 0.11
C LEU A 148 7.59 -8.73 -0.72
N SER A 149 8.78 -8.88 -0.14
CA SER A 149 9.90 -9.54 -0.81
C SER A 149 9.59 -10.99 -1.16
N HIS A 150 9.07 -11.77 -0.21
CA HIS A 150 8.68 -13.16 -0.42
C HIS A 150 7.65 -13.31 -1.54
N ALA A 151 6.67 -12.41 -1.60
CA ALA A 151 5.59 -12.48 -2.57
C ALA A 151 5.96 -11.96 -3.96
N LEU A 152 6.85 -10.93 -4.05
CA LEU A 152 7.06 -10.16 -5.27
C LEU A 152 8.47 -10.22 -5.85
N CYS A 153 9.48 -10.66 -5.06
CA CYS A 153 10.87 -10.49 -5.43
C CYS A 153 11.62 -11.81 -5.69
N GLY A 154 10.96 -12.96 -5.64
CA GLY A 154 11.60 -14.28 -5.85
C GLY A 154 12.49 -14.32 -7.10
N ASP A 155 11.89 -14.08 -8.25
CA ASP A 155 12.56 -14.12 -9.56
C ASP A 155 13.11 -12.76 -10.02
N ARG A 156 13.07 -11.73 -9.16
CA ARG A 156 13.58 -10.41 -9.48
C ARG A 156 15.12 -10.38 -9.42
N SER A 157 15.73 -9.69 -10.41
CA SER A 157 17.17 -9.45 -10.38
C SER A 157 17.58 -8.55 -9.21
N PRO A 158 18.68 -8.85 -8.51
CA PRO A 158 19.24 -7.96 -7.49
C PRO A 158 19.62 -6.56 -8.01
N GLU A 159 19.96 -6.43 -9.31
CA GLU A 159 20.29 -5.17 -9.95
C GLU A 159 19.07 -4.30 -10.26
N ALA A 160 17.86 -4.87 -10.15
CA ALA A 160 16.60 -4.18 -10.40
C ALA A 160 15.64 -4.33 -9.19
N PRO A 161 16.01 -3.87 -7.99
CA PRO A 161 15.18 -3.99 -6.79
C PRO A 161 13.85 -3.28 -6.95
N LEU A 162 12.81 -3.83 -6.33
CA LEU A 162 11.45 -3.28 -6.38
C LEU A 162 11.37 -1.99 -5.56
N PRO A 163 11.01 -0.85 -6.17
CA PRO A 163 10.76 0.37 -5.43
C PRO A 163 9.47 0.26 -4.62
N MET A 164 9.53 0.68 -3.36
CA MET A 164 8.39 0.75 -2.47
C MET A 164 8.37 2.07 -1.70
N GLY A 165 7.19 2.53 -1.33
CA GLY A 165 7.03 3.76 -0.56
C GLY A 165 5.70 3.77 0.18
N SER A 166 5.45 4.82 0.96
CA SER A 166 4.20 5.00 1.68
C SER A 166 3.75 6.45 1.67
N VAL A 167 2.49 6.69 1.29
CA VAL A 167 1.86 8.01 1.35
C VAL A 167 1.78 8.55 2.78
N LYS A 168 1.92 7.69 3.78
CA LYS A 168 1.89 8.08 5.19
C LYS A 168 3.04 9.00 5.58
N SER A 169 4.16 8.96 4.85
CA SER A 169 5.23 9.94 5.03
C SER A 169 4.80 11.37 4.66
N ASN A 170 3.75 11.53 3.84
CA ASN A 170 3.21 12.83 3.42
C ASN A 170 2.02 13.28 4.26
N LEU A 171 1.09 12.35 4.57
CA LEU A 171 -0.24 12.67 5.12
C LEU A 171 -0.47 12.12 6.53
N GLY A 172 0.45 11.31 7.05
CA GLY A 172 0.22 10.51 8.24
C GLY A 172 -0.67 9.30 7.96
N HIS A 173 -0.99 8.56 9.00
CA HIS A 173 -1.85 7.39 8.92
C HIS A 173 -3.33 7.81 9.02
N LEU A 174 -4.02 7.78 7.89
CA LEU A 174 -5.44 8.11 7.81
C LEU A 174 -6.35 6.94 8.23
N GLU A 175 -5.83 5.96 8.96
CA GLU A 175 -6.59 4.84 9.53
C GLU A 175 -7.59 4.24 8.53
N THR A 176 -8.89 4.49 8.72
CA THR A 176 -9.95 3.96 7.84
C THR A 176 -9.86 4.47 6.41
N ALA A 177 -9.28 5.65 6.17
CA ALA A 177 -9.07 6.21 4.83
C ALA A 177 -7.69 5.87 4.23
N ALA A 178 -6.75 5.28 4.98
CA ALA A 178 -5.38 5.07 4.53
C ALA A 178 -5.29 4.28 3.21
N GLY A 179 -6.05 3.21 3.09
CA GLY A 179 -6.00 2.35 1.89
C GLY A 179 -6.46 3.04 0.62
N VAL A 180 -7.52 3.86 0.65
CA VAL A 180 -7.97 4.58 -0.55
C VAL A 180 -6.99 5.69 -0.94
N VAL A 181 -6.33 6.32 0.01
CA VAL A 181 -5.31 7.33 -0.28
C VAL A 181 -4.06 6.69 -0.90
N GLY A 182 -3.66 5.51 -0.40
CA GLY A 182 -2.61 4.70 -1.05
C GLY A 182 -2.98 4.31 -2.48
N LEU A 183 -4.22 3.89 -2.71
CA LEU A 183 -4.74 3.60 -4.05
C LEU A 183 -4.68 4.83 -4.96
N ILE A 184 -5.09 6.01 -4.47
CA ILE A 184 -5.01 7.26 -5.23
C ILE A 184 -3.56 7.59 -5.58
N LYS A 185 -2.61 7.43 -4.65
CA LYS A 185 -1.18 7.62 -4.95
C LYS A 185 -0.70 6.63 -6.02
N GLY A 186 -1.07 5.36 -5.93
CA GLY A 186 -0.77 4.37 -6.96
C GLY A 186 -1.28 4.79 -8.35
N LEU A 187 -2.52 5.29 -8.43
CA LEU A 187 -3.10 5.83 -9.67
C LEU A 187 -2.33 7.05 -10.20
N LEU A 188 -1.87 7.93 -9.33
CA LEU A 188 -1.04 9.08 -9.72
C LEU A 188 0.33 8.65 -10.24
N VAL A 189 0.95 7.65 -9.61
CA VAL A 189 2.21 7.04 -10.10
C VAL A 189 2.02 6.48 -11.51
N LEU A 190 0.93 5.75 -11.75
CA LEU A 190 0.60 5.23 -13.09
C LEU A 190 0.38 6.35 -14.11
N LYS A 191 -0.41 7.37 -13.72
CA LYS A 191 -0.77 8.50 -14.58
C LYS A 191 0.44 9.30 -15.03
N TYR A 192 1.31 9.67 -14.10
CA TYR A 192 2.46 10.51 -14.39
C TYR A 192 3.70 9.70 -14.81
N GLY A 193 3.72 8.40 -14.57
CA GLY A 193 4.89 7.56 -14.85
C GLY A 193 6.10 7.94 -14.00
N GLN A 194 5.86 8.46 -12.82
CA GLN A 194 6.87 8.91 -11.87
C GLN A 194 6.60 8.36 -10.48
N ILE A 195 7.64 7.95 -9.78
CA ILE A 195 7.59 7.52 -8.39
C ILE A 195 8.14 8.67 -7.55
N PRO A 196 7.36 9.24 -6.62
CA PRO A 196 7.85 10.31 -5.75
C PRO A 196 8.81 9.76 -4.68
N ALA A 197 9.68 10.63 -4.18
CA ALA A 197 10.52 10.32 -3.02
C ALA A 197 9.67 9.98 -1.79
N SER A 198 10.14 9.04 -0.98
CA SER A 198 9.65 8.85 0.38
C SER A 198 10.22 9.94 1.28
N LEU A 199 9.36 10.65 2.01
CA LEU A 199 9.80 11.65 2.98
C LEU A 199 10.32 10.97 4.25
N HIS A 200 11.21 11.66 4.98
CA HIS A 200 11.74 11.20 6.27
C HIS A 200 12.50 9.86 6.20
N PHE A 201 13.09 9.55 5.05
CA PHE A 201 13.94 8.38 4.85
C PHE A 201 15.40 8.84 4.71
N ASP A 202 16.03 9.12 5.84
CA ASP A 202 17.43 9.60 5.88
C ASP A 202 18.43 8.44 5.81
N ALA A 203 18.09 7.30 6.39
CA ALA A 203 18.86 6.07 6.36
C ALA A 203 17.90 4.85 6.41
N PRO A 204 18.27 3.72 5.78
CA PRO A 204 17.49 2.50 5.86
C PRO A 204 17.46 1.92 7.27
N SER A 205 16.35 1.28 7.64
CA SER A 205 16.24 0.54 8.90
C SER A 205 17.27 -0.59 8.95
N GLU A 206 18.00 -0.71 10.06
CA GLU A 206 18.97 -1.79 10.29
C GLU A 206 18.29 -3.18 10.40
N HIS A 207 16.99 -3.21 10.62
CA HIS A 207 16.20 -4.43 10.70
C HIS A 207 15.70 -4.92 9.34
N ILE A 208 16.01 -4.20 8.23
CA ILE A 208 15.60 -4.53 6.87
C ILE A 208 16.83 -4.67 5.99
N ASP A 209 17.18 -5.89 5.61
CA ASP A 209 18.21 -6.12 4.60
C ASP A 209 17.63 -5.88 3.19
N PHE A 210 17.60 -4.63 2.77
CA PHE A 210 17.03 -4.22 1.49
C PHE A 210 17.70 -4.91 0.30
N ALA A 211 18.99 -5.21 0.38
CA ALA A 211 19.72 -5.88 -0.69
C ALA A 211 19.29 -7.34 -0.81
N ALA A 212 19.26 -8.08 0.30
CA ALA A 212 18.80 -9.47 0.32
C ALA A 212 17.32 -9.59 -0.07
N LEU A 213 16.49 -8.63 0.34
CA LEU A 213 15.06 -8.59 0.03
C LEU A 213 14.77 -8.08 -1.39
N LYS A 214 15.77 -7.58 -2.12
CA LYS A 214 15.61 -6.98 -3.47
C LYS A 214 14.56 -5.87 -3.48
N LEU A 215 14.52 -5.06 -2.42
CA LEU A 215 13.65 -3.91 -2.23
C LEU A 215 14.49 -2.62 -2.17
N ARG A 216 13.86 -1.50 -2.44
CA ARG A 216 14.46 -0.18 -2.21
C ARG A 216 13.40 0.88 -1.93
N VAL A 217 13.78 1.93 -1.23
CA VAL A 217 12.94 3.10 -0.98
C VAL A 217 13.46 4.27 -1.82
N PRO A 218 12.65 4.86 -2.70
CA PRO A 218 13.06 6.03 -3.48
C PRO A 218 13.34 7.24 -2.57
N THR A 219 14.50 7.86 -2.72
CA THR A 219 14.92 9.08 -1.97
C THR A 219 14.82 10.35 -2.80
N ALA A 220 14.54 10.22 -4.09
CA ALA A 220 14.28 11.31 -5.03
C ALA A 220 13.15 10.91 -5.97
N MET A 221 12.55 11.89 -6.64
CA MET A 221 11.58 11.58 -7.69
C MET A 221 12.29 10.87 -8.85
N GLU A 222 11.72 9.75 -9.30
CA GLU A 222 12.28 8.94 -10.37
C GLU A 222 11.22 8.50 -11.38
N SER A 223 11.66 8.15 -12.59
CA SER A 223 10.77 7.59 -13.58
C SER A 223 10.33 6.18 -13.18
N PHE A 224 9.08 5.85 -13.48
CA PHE A 224 8.60 4.48 -13.32
C PHE A 224 9.48 3.51 -14.11
N PRO A 225 9.85 2.35 -13.57
CA PRO A 225 10.69 1.38 -14.27
C PRO A 225 10.15 1.04 -15.65
N LYS A 226 11.05 0.91 -16.63
CA LYS A 226 10.66 0.47 -17.97
C LYS A 226 10.16 -0.97 -17.88
N THR A 227 8.95 -1.20 -18.40
CA THR A 227 8.34 -2.52 -18.52
C THR A 227 8.02 -2.79 -19.99
N ASP A 228 8.04 -4.05 -20.39
CA ASP A 228 7.71 -4.45 -21.78
C ASP A 228 6.20 -4.35 -22.08
N GLY A 229 5.51 -3.39 -21.47
CA GLY A 229 4.07 -3.25 -21.64
C GLY A 229 3.45 -2.27 -20.67
N GLN A 230 2.46 -2.73 -19.93
CA GLN A 230 1.68 -1.91 -19.01
C GLN A 230 2.42 -1.67 -17.70
N ARG A 231 2.32 -0.45 -17.15
CA ARG A 231 2.77 -0.15 -15.80
C ARG A 231 1.85 -0.80 -14.78
N MET A 232 2.43 -1.49 -13.80
CA MET A 232 1.68 -2.14 -12.73
C MET A 232 2.16 -1.67 -11.36
N VAL A 233 1.20 -1.38 -10.49
CA VAL A 233 1.45 -0.93 -9.11
C VAL A 233 0.70 -1.87 -8.17
N GLY A 234 1.40 -2.34 -7.12
CA GLY A 234 0.78 -2.98 -5.96
C GLY A 234 0.38 -1.93 -4.92
N VAL A 235 -0.75 -2.14 -4.24
CA VAL A 235 -1.19 -1.30 -3.11
C VAL A 235 -1.52 -2.21 -1.93
N ASN A 236 -0.82 -2.03 -0.81
CA ASN A 236 -1.01 -2.77 0.44
C ASN A 236 -1.43 -1.83 1.57
N SER A 237 -2.44 -2.21 2.37
CA SER A 237 -2.87 -1.39 3.52
C SER A 237 -3.69 -2.19 4.52
#